data_d1976be5c85afe77daa8548581e8ff3a
#
_entry.id   d1976be5c85afe77daa8548581e8ff3a
#
_cell.length_a   1.000
_cell.length_b   1.000
_cell.length_c   1.000
_cell.angle_alpha   90.00
_cell.angle_beta   90.00
_cell.angle_gamma   90.00
#
_symmetry.space_group_name_H-M   'P 1'
#
loop_
_entity.id
_entity.type
_entity.pdbx_description
1 polymer ?
#
loop_
_entity_poly.entity_id
_entity_poly.type
_entity_poly.pdbx_seq_one_letter_code
_entity_poly.pdbx_strand_id
1 'polypeptide(L)'
;AFSGRLTAPLCIAGGICLQLLKKQGIEVISRIASIGSVEDVTPLTVSTADKPFPVVDDAVGETMRAEIAAAKAEGDSVGGIVECAVLGLPVGLGGPLFDGMEGRISSIVFGIPAVKGIEFGIGFGAARLRGSENNDPFVVENGTVRTTTNHCGGILGGITNGMPLTFRAAFKPTPSIAKEQQSVNLNTLTPEILRVRGRHDPCIVPRAVPCIEAAAAIAVYDALLGQS
;
A
#
# COMPACT_ATOMS: atom_id res chain seq x y z
N ALA A 1 -18.12 -5.33 13.16
CA ALA A 1 -17.03 -4.34 13.22
C ALA A 1 -15.77 -4.78 12.44
N PHE A 2 -15.74 -5.99 11.85
CA PHE A 2 -14.54 -6.52 11.18
C PHE A 2 -14.73 -6.68 9.66
N SER A 3 -15.49 -5.78 9.04
CA SER A 3 -15.80 -5.85 7.61
C SER A 3 -14.99 -4.85 6.79
N GLY A 4 -14.48 -5.27 5.63
CA GLY A 4 -13.87 -4.38 4.65
C GLY A 4 -14.79 -3.25 4.16
N ARG A 5 -16.12 -3.37 4.36
CA ARG A 5 -17.08 -2.29 4.05
C ARG A 5 -16.84 -1.02 4.86
N LEU A 6 -16.17 -1.11 6.02
CA LEU A 6 -15.81 0.05 6.83
C LEU A 6 -14.73 0.93 6.20
N THR A 7 -14.09 0.48 5.12
CA THR A 7 -13.19 1.33 4.33
C THR A 7 -13.93 2.33 3.43
N ALA A 8 -15.24 2.19 3.22
CA ALA A 8 -16.00 3.13 2.39
C ALA A 8 -15.95 4.58 2.93
N PRO A 9 -16.17 4.86 4.24
CA PRO A 9 -15.96 6.20 4.79
C PRO A 9 -14.52 6.71 4.65
N LEU A 10 -13.52 5.83 4.79
CA LEU A 10 -12.12 6.16 4.53
C LEU A 10 -11.91 6.64 3.10
N CYS A 11 -12.45 5.90 2.12
CA CYS A 11 -12.34 6.27 0.70
C CYS A 11 -13.10 7.58 0.39
N ILE A 12 -14.23 7.86 1.04
CA ILE A 12 -14.96 9.13 0.88
C ILE A 12 -14.09 10.29 1.38
N ALA A 13 -13.56 10.20 2.59
CA ALA A 13 -12.68 11.23 3.16
C ALA A 13 -11.41 11.39 2.31
N GLY A 14 -10.77 10.27 1.94
CA GLY A 14 -9.58 10.27 1.09
C GLY A 14 -9.83 10.88 -0.27
N GLY A 15 -10.96 10.60 -0.90
CA GLY A 15 -11.36 11.20 -2.17
C GLY A 15 -11.50 12.73 -2.13
N ILE A 16 -11.92 13.29 -0.99
CA ILE A 16 -11.90 14.73 -0.76
C ILE A 16 -10.45 15.22 -0.64
N CYS A 17 -9.63 14.55 0.17
CA CYS A 17 -8.22 14.90 0.34
C CYS A 17 -7.45 14.84 -0.98
N LEU A 18 -7.67 13.82 -1.82
CA LEU A 18 -7.05 13.72 -3.15
C LEU A 18 -7.32 14.96 -4.03
N GLN A 19 -8.56 15.45 -4.03
CA GLN A 19 -8.93 16.64 -4.78
C GLN A 19 -8.26 17.91 -4.23
N LEU A 20 -8.14 18.02 -2.91
CA LEU A 20 -7.49 19.15 -2.25
C LEU A 20 -5.97 19.13 -2.48
N LEU A 21 -5.34 17.97 -2.40
CA LEU A 21 -3.92 17.77 -2.70
C LEU A 21 -3.61 18.10 -4.17
N LYS A 22 -4.43 17.65 -5.10
CA LYS A 22 -4.27 17.94 -6.53
C LYS A 22 -4.27 19.45 -6.83
N LYS A 23 -5.07 20.24 -6.12
CA LYS A 23 -5.07 21.72 -6.25
C LYS A 23 -3.76 22.34 -5.79
N GLN A 24 -2.98 21.64 -4.97
CA GLN A 24 -1.66 22.06 -4.49
C GLN A 24 -0.50 21.46 -5.31
N GLY A 25 -0.82 20.75 -6.41
CA GLY A 25 0.20 20.10 -7.25
C GLY A 25 0.73 18.79 -6.66
N ILE A 26 0.05 18.24 -5.67
CA ILE A 26 0.41 16.96 -5.03
C ILE A 26 -0.48 15.87 -5.61
N GLU A 27 0.12 14.80 -6.12
CA GLU A 27 -0.57 13.66 -6.71
C GLU A 27 -0.29 12.39 -5.91
N VAL A 28 -1.34 11.62 -5.62
CA VAL A 28 -1.23 10.28 -5.03
C VAL A 28 -1.57 9.27 -6.11
N ILE A 29 -0.66 8.34 -6.34
CA ILE A 29 -0.82 7.27 -7.32
C ILE A 29 -0.56 5.93 -6.66
N SER A 30 -1.24 4.89 -7.11
CA SER A 30 -1.04 3.54 -6.57
C SER A 30 -1.25 2.46 -7.63
N ARG A 31 -0.79 1.25 -7.32
CA ARG A 31 -0.96 0.08 -8.17
C ARG A 31 -0.98 -1.22 -7.37
N ILE A 32 -1.41 -2.29 -8.00
CA ILE A 32 -1.08 -3.64 -7.55
C ILE A 32 0.38 -3.90 -7.92
N ALA A 33 1.23 -4.10 -6.91
CA ALA A 33 2.63 -4.45 -7.12
C ALA A 33 2.83 -5.97 -7.24
N SER A 34 2.04 -6.76 -6.49
CA SER A 34 2.07 -8.22 -6.63
C SER A 34 0.75 -8.88 -6.28
N ILE A 35 0.51 -10.05 -6.85
CA ILE A 35 -0.52 -11.01 -6.44
C ILE A 35 0.15 -12.38 -6.29
N GLY A 36 0.06 -12.98 -5.10
CA GLY A 36 0.76 -14.22 -4.81
C GLY A 36 2.27 -14.07 -5.06
N SER A 37 2.79 -14.90 -5.96
CA SER A 37 4.20 -14.87 -6.38
C SER A 37 4.46 -14.03 -7.65
N VAL A 38 3.41 -13.50 -8.29
CA VAL A 38 3.53 -12.68 -9.50
C VAL A 38 3.76 -11.24 -9.11
N GLU A 39 4.89 -10.67 -9.50
CA GLU A 39 5.29 -9.30 -9.20
C GLU A 39 5.43 -8.47 -10.48
N ASP A 40 4.89 -7.24 -10.47
CA ASP A 40 5.13 -6.22 -11.48
C ASP A 40 6.25 -5.30 -10.97
N VAL A 41 7.42 -5.39 -11.61
CA VAL A 41 8.63 -4.60 -11.24
C VAL A 41 8.73 -3.28 -12.01
N THR A 42 7.75 -2.97 -12.87
CA THR A 42 7.73 -1.72 -13.63
C THR A 42 7.60 -0.53 -12.67
N PRO A 43 8.39 0.54 -12.82
CA PRO A 43 8.29 1.68 -11.91
C PRO A 43 6.92 2.35 -11.91
N LEU A 44 6.42 2.69 -10.73
CA LEU A 44 5.16 3.44 -10.57
C LEU A 44 5.41 4.94 -10.84
N THR A 45 5.21 5.37 -12.07
CA THR A 45 5.41 6.77 -12.51
C THR A 45 4.14 7.43 -13.01
N VAL A 46 3.05 6.66 -13.18
CA VAL A 46 1.77 7.14 -13.71
C VAL A 46 0.61 6.57 -12.92
N SER A 47 -0.50 7.30 -12.88
CA SER A 47 -1.72 6.81 -12.23
C SER A 47 -2.27 5.57 -12.96
N THR A 48 -2.76 4.61 -12.19
CA THR A 48 -3.47 3.44 -12.69
C THR A 48 -4.97 3.49 -12.38
N ALA A 49 -5.46 4.63 -11.87
CA ALA A 49 -6.82 4.78 -11.36
C ALA A 49 -7.93 4.53 -12.41
N ASP A 50 -7.63 4.79 -13.69
CA ASP A 50 -8.58 4.57 -14.78
C ASP A 50 -8.57 3.12 -15.30
N LYS A 51 -7.68 2.27 -14.80
CA LYS A 51 -7.58 0.87 -15.22
C LYS A 51 -8.56 -0.02 -14.44
N PRO A 52 -9.29 -0.93 -15.11
CA PRO A 52 -10.15 -1.91 -14.43
C PRO A 52 -9.38 -2.85 -13.50
N PHE A 53 -8.09 -3.02 -13.77
CA PHE A 53 -7.14 -3.75 -12.94
C PHE A 53 -5.88 -2.87 -12.81
N PRO A 54 -5.66 -2.26 -11.65
CA PRO A 54 -4.69 -1.17 -11.50
C PRO A 54 -3.25 -1.69 -11.39
N VAL A 55 -2.66 -2.08 -12.50
CA VAL A 55 -1.24 -2.46 -12.69
C VAL A 55 -0.57 -1.52 -13.66
N VAL A 56 0.77 -1.43 -13.64
CA VAL A 56 1.51 -0.65 -14.64
C VAL A 56 1.68 -1.46 -15.92
N ASP A 57 2.18 -2.70 -15.82
CA ASP A 57 2.30 -3.63 -16.94
C ASP A 57 1.06 -4.51 -17.08
N ASP A 58 0.31 -4.32 -18.17
CA ASP A 58 -0.93 -5.06 -18.42
C ASP A 58 -0.67 -6.56 -18.70
N ALA A 59 0.50 -6.94 -19.26
CA ALA A 59 0.85 -8.34 -19.50
C ALA A 59 1.10 -9.07 -18.17
N VAL A 60 1.78 -8.43 -17.22
CA VAL A 60 1.93 -8.94 -15.85
C VAL A 60 0.57 -8.97 -15.16
N GLY A 61 -0.27 -7.97 -15.40
CA GLY A 61 -1.65 -7.91 -14.90
C GLY A 61 -2.50 -9.11 -15.31
N GLU A 62 -2.37 -9.60 -16.54
CA GLU A 62 -3.07 -10.81 -16.98
C GLU A 62 -2.55 -12.07 -16.25
N THR A 63 -1.25 -12.15 -15.99
CA THR A 63 -0.68 -13.23 -15.17
C THR A 63 -1.19 -13.19 -13.73
N MET A 64 -1.31 -12.00 -13.14
CA MET A 64 -1.91 -11.80 -11.81
C MET A 64 -3.39 -12.20 -11.78
N ARG A 65 -4.15 -11.91 -12.85
CA ARG A 65 -5.56 -12.36 -12.98
C ARG A 65 -5.67 -13.89 -13.05
N ALA A 66 -4.73 -14.53 -13.76
CA ALA A 66 -4.68 -15.99 -13.83
C ALA A 66 -4.40 -16.62 -12.46
N GLU A 67 -3.50 -16.03 -11.66
CA GLU A 67 -3.22 -16.47 -10.29
C GLU A 67 -4.47 -16.37 -9.39
N ILE A 68 -5.21 -15.26 -9.47
CA ILE A 68 -6.48 -15.10 -8.76
C ILE A 68 -7.51 -16.15 -9.21
N ALA A 69 -7.60 -16.41 -10.52
CA ALA A 69 -8.53 -17.39 -11.07
C ALA A 69 -8.19 -18.81 -10.62
N ALA A 70 -6.91 -19.17 -10.56
CA ALA A 70 -6.43 -20.45 -10.04
C ALA A 70 -6.81 -20.65 -8.58
N ALA A 71 -6.50 -19.66 -7.73
CA ALA A 71 -6.89 -19.70 -6.30
C ALA A 71 -8.42 -19.88 -6.14
N LYS A 72 -9.21 -19.13 -6.93
CA LYS A 72 -10.66 -19.24 -6.93
C LYS A 72 -11.15 -20.64 -7.33
N ALA A 73 -10.56 -21.22 -8.36
CA ALA A 73 -10.93 -22.57 -8.85
C ALA A 73 -10.67 -23.65 -7.79
N GLU A 74 -9.66 -23.47 -6.96
CA GLU A 74 -9.33 -24.35 -5.84
C GLU A 74 -10.19 -24.08 -4.58
N GLY A 75 -11.07 -23.08 -4.59
CA GLY A 75 -11.84 -22.68 -3.41
C GLY A 75 -10.98 -21.98 -2.35
N ASP A 76 -9.86 -21.41 -2.76
CA ASP A 76 -8.86 -20.74 -1.93
C ASP A 76 -8.83 -19.22 -2.19
N SER A 77 -7.87 -18.53 -1.59
CA SER A 77 -7.62 -17.11 -1.77
C SER A 77 -6.14 -16.81 -1.85
N VAL A 78 -5.79 -15.68 -2.45
CA VAL A 78 -4.42 -15.19 -2.59
C VAL A 78 -4.34 -13.74 -2.11
N GLY A 79 -3.23 -13.39 -1.47
CA GLY A 79 -2.89 -12.03 -1.06
C GLY A 79 -2.04 -11.31 -2.11
N GLY A 80 -1.47 -10.18 -1.71
CA GLY A 80 -0.55 -9.44 -2.56
C GLY A 80 -0.15 -8.12 -1.95
N ILE A 81 0.47 -7.26 -2.74
CA ILE A 81 1.04 -5.99 -2.32
C ILE A 81 0.44 -4.86 -3.16
N VAL A 82 0.06 -3.79 -2.49
CA VAL A 82 -0.26 -2.49 -3.11
C VAL A 82 0.92 -1.56 -2.89
N GLU A 83 1.41 -0.94 -3.95
CA GLU A 83 2.39 0.14 -3.91
C GLU A 83 1.69 1.47 -4.09
N CYS A 84 2.16 2.48 -3.37
CA CYS A 84 1.67 3.86 -3.44
C CYS A 84 2.85 4.83 -3.51
N ALA A 85 2.68 5.87 -4.30
CA ALA A 85 3.60 7.00 -4.36
C ALA A 85 2.84 8.32 -4.23
N VAL A 86 3.44 9.27 -3.50
CA VAL A 86 2.96 10.64 -3.41
C VAL A 86 3.99 11.56 -4.04
N LEU A 87 3.57 12.27 -5.06
CA LEU A 87 4.42 13.12 -5.89
C LEU A 87 4.17 14.60 -5.56
N GLY A 88 5.18 15.45 -5.72
CA GLY A 88 5.03 16.89 -5.56
C GLY A 88 4.99 17.38 -4.11
N LEU A 89 5.41 16.57 -3.14
CA LEU A 89 5.46 16.97 -1.75
C LEU A 89 6.53 18.07 -1.50
N PRO A 90 6.22 19.07 -0.66
CA PRO A 90 7.23 19.99 -0.19
C PRO A 90 8.26 19.28 0.69
N VAL A 91 9.46 19.84 0.78
CA VAL A 91 10.48 19.40 1.73
C VAL A 91 10.06 19.78 3.16
N GLY A 92 10.31 18.89 4.13
CA GLY A 92 10.12 19.17 5.55
C GLY A 92 8.71 18.87 6.09
N LEU A 93 7.83 18.22 5.30
CA LEU A 93 6.52 17.79 5.77
C LEU A 93 6.67 16.57 6.71
N GLY A 94 6.04 16.64 7.87
CA GLY A 94 6.13 15.64 8.91
C GLY A 94 6.71 16.20 10.21
N GLY A 95 7.18 15.33 11.07
CA GLY A 95 7.75 15.71 12.36
C GLY A 95 8.73 14.67 12.89
N PRO A 96 9.36 14.95 14.04
CA PRO A 96 10.30 14.01 14.64
C PRO A 96 9.60 12.84 15.31
N LEU A 97 10.29 11.70 15.41
CA LEU A 97 9.88 10.51 16.14
C LEU A 97 8.47 10.02 15.74
N PHE A 98 7.50 10.14 16.65
CA PHE A 98 6.16 9.60 16.49
C PHE A 98 5.29 10.38 15.49
N ASP A 99 5.65 11.61 15.18
CA ASP A 99 4.96 12.48 14.21
C ASP A 99 5.54 12.38 12.80
N GLY A 100 6.50 11.47 12.58
CA GLY A 100 7.07 11.21 11.26
C GLY A 100 6.04 10.71 10.26
N MET A 101 6.29 11.01 8.97
CA MET A 101 5.39 10.64 7.89
C MET A 101 5.15 9.13 7.82
N GLU A 102 6.17 8.31 8.11
CA GLU A 102 6.03 6.86 8.17
C GLU A 102 5.02 6.44 9.24
N GLY A 103 5.09 7.05 10.43
CA GLY A 103 4.16 6.77 11.53
C GLY A 103 2.74 7.18 11.19
N ARG A 104 2.54 8.39 10.64
CA ARG A 104 1.23 8.92 10.23
C ARG A 104 0.56 8.05 9.19
N ILE A 105 1.27 7.70 8.11
CA ILE A 105 0.76 6.84 7.04
C ILE A 105 0.47 5.43 7.59
N SER A 106 1.41 4.84 8.30
CA SER A 106 1.27 3.47 8.85
C SER A 106 0.08 3.36 9.79
N SER A 107 -0.17 4.36 10.64
CA SER A 107 -1.30 4.40 11.56
C SER A 107 -2.65 4.23 10.85
N ILE A 108 -2.84 4.91 9.70
CA ILE A 108 -4.08 4.82 8.93
C ILE A 108 -4.11 3.51 8.13
N VAL A 109 -3.00 3.14 7.49
CA VAL A 109 -2.88 1.94 6.65
C VAL A 109 -3.15 0.66 7.45
N PHE A 110 -2.64 0.54 8.69
CA PHE A 110 -2.94 -0.61 9.55
C PHE A 110 -4.39 -0.65 10.04
N GLY A 111 -5.13 0.45 9.93
CA GLY A 111 -6.58 0.47 10.13
C GLY A 111 -7.37 -0.22 9.00
N ILE A 112 -6.76 -0.45 7.84
CA ILE A 112 -7.38 -1.14 6.71
C ILE A 112 -7.38 -2.65 6.99
N PRO A 113 -8.54 -3.34 6.91
CA PRO A 113 -8.59 -4.78 7.14
C PRO A 113 -7.67 -5.57 6.20
N ALA A 114 -7.06 -6.63 6.73
CA ALA A 114 -6.13 -7.54 6.07
C ALA A 114 -4.72 -6.99 5.80
N VAL A 115 -4.42 -5.74 6.09
CA VAL A 115 -3.03 -5.25 6.09
C VAL A 115 -2.21 -6.01 7.13
N LYS A 116 -1.02 -6.47 6.75
CA LYS A 116 -0.08 -7.23 7.59
C LYS A 116 1.33 -6.66 7.60
N GLY A 117 1.63 -5.76 6.72
CA GLY A 117 2.94 -5.11 6.65
C GLY A 117 2.86 -3.82 5.87
N ILE A 118 3.79 -2.92 6.16
CA ILE A 118 4.08 -1.72 5.41
C ILE A 118 5.58 -1.53 5.37
N GLU A 119 6.10 -1.03 4.27
CA GLU A 119 7.51 -0.65 4.14
C GLU A 119 7.61 0.59 3.26
N PHE A 120 8.62 1.41 3.54
CA PHE A 120 8.90 2.66 2.83
C PHE A 120 10.18 2.55 2.00
N GLY A 121 10.18 3.14 0.80
CA GLY A 121 11.30 3.00 -0.13
C GLY A 121 11.63 1.55 -0.43
N ILE A 122 12.90 1.15 -0.25
CA ILE A 122 13.32 -0.26 -0.44
C ILE A 122 12.98 -1.15 0.76
N GLY A 123 12.42 -0.58 1.84
CA GLY A 123 11.90 -1.31 2.99
C GLY A 123 12.88 -2.29 3.60
N PHE A 124 12.47 -3.56 3.76
CA PHE A 124 13.33 -4.61 4.32
C PHE A 124 14.60 -4.88 3.50
N GLY A 125 14.64 -4.44 2.23
CA GLY A 125 15.84 -4.51 1.39
C GLY A 125 17.01 -3.74 1.99
N ALA A 126 16.77 -2.61 2.66
CA ALA A 126 17.79 -1.79 3.30
C ALA A 126 18.63 -2.56 4.32
N ALA A 127 18.05 -3.55 5.02
CA ALA A 127 18.76 -4.35 6.02
C ALA A 127 19.89 -5.21 5.45
N ARG A 128 19.95 -5.36 4.12
CA ARG A 128 20.97 -6.16 3.41
C ARG A 128 22.08 -5.29 2.83
N LEU A 129 21.94 -3.96 2.88
CA LEU A 129 22.87 -3.00 2.30
C LEU A 129 23.80 -2.41 3.36
N ARG A 130 24.96 -1.99 2.92
CA ARG A 130 25.84 -1.12 3.72
C ARG A 130 25.35 0.32 3.62
N GLY A 131 25.73 1.18 4.59
CA GLY A 131 25.31 2.57 4.59
C GLY A 131 25.67 3.32 3.29
N SER A 132 26.87 3.08 2.73
CA SER A 132 27.30 3.64 1.46
C SER A 132 26.49 3.20 0.23
N GLU A 133 25.82 2.05 0.32
CA GLU A 133 24.96 1.51 -0.75
C GLU A 133 23.50 1.95 -0.56
N ASN A 134 23.08 2.12 0.70
CA ASN A 134 21.71 2.52 1.03
C ASN A 134 21.49 4.03 0.95
N ASN A 135 22.51 4.83 1.24
CA ASN A 135 22.36 6.28 1.23
C ASN A 135 21.94 6.79 -0.15
N ASP A 136 21.00 7.75 -0.14
CA ASP A 136 20.55 8.44 -1.34
C ASP A 136 21.46 9.67 -1.59
N PRO A 137 22.38 9.62 -2.58
CA PRO A 137 23.31 10.73 -2.83
C PRO A 137 22.59 11.99 -3.30
N PHE A 138 22.83 13.12 -2.64
CA PHE A 138 22.28 14.41 -3.04
C PHE A 138 22.98 14.99 -4.26
N VAL A 139 22.19 15.56 -5.15
CA VAL A 139 22.64 16.27 -6.36
C VAL A 139 21.86 17.57 -6.53
N VAL A 140 22.42 18.50 -7.30
CA VAL A 140 21.71 19.72 -7.71
C VAL A 140 21.37 19.58 -9.19
N GLU A 141 20.09 19.55 -9.51
CA GLU A 141 19.58 19.52 -10.87
C GLU A 141 18.70 20.75 -11.12
N ASN A 142 19.09 21.58 -12.09
CA ASN A 142 18.36 22.81 -12.45
C ASN A 142 18.06 23.72 -11.25
N GLY A 143 19.02 23.85 -10.32
CA GLY A 143 18.89 24.68 -9.11
C GLY A 143 18.01 24.03 -8.00
N THR A 144 17.56 22.80 -8.18
CA THR A 144 16.78 22.05 -7.19
C THR A 144 17.62 20.92 -6.60
N VAL A 145 17.58 20.77 -5.28
CA VAL A 145 18.23 19.64 -4.59
C VAL A 145 17.37 18.38 -4.76
N ARG A 146 17.98 17.31 -5.21
CA ARG A 146 17.38 15.99 -5.37
C ARG A 146 18.33 14.91 -4.90
N THR A 147 17.87 13.66 -4.92
CA THR A 147 18.74 12.49 -4.73
C THR A 147 18.77 11.64 -6.02
N THR A 148 19.88 10.94 -6.27
CA THR A 148 20.03 10.08 -7.45
C THR A 148 19.30 8.74 -7.31
N THR A 149 19.04 8.32 -6.07
CA THR A 149 18.25 7.15 -5.71
C THR A 149 17.16 7.58 -4.73
N ASN A 150 16.25 6.68 -4.40
CA ASN A 150 15.17 6.95 -3.44
C ASN A 150 14.95 5.73 -2.52
N HIS A 151 16.03 5.21 -1.97
CA HIS A 151 16.01 4.05 -1.08
C HIS A 151 15.21 4.32 0.20
N CYS A 152 15.29 5.56 0.71
CA CYS A 152 14.53 6.00 1.89
C CYS A 152 13.05 6.29 1.60
N GLY A 153 12.60 6.20 0.34
CA GLY A 153 11.20 6.42 -0.01
C GLY A 153 10.72 7.86 0.21
N GLY A 154 11.61 8.86 0.01
CA GLY A 154 11.25 10.28 0.11
C GLY A 154 11.13 10.82 1.53
N ILE A 155 11.49 10.05 2.55
CA ILE A 155 11.39 10.42 3.97
C ILE A 155 12.74 10.22 4.63
N LEU A 156 13.25 11.27 5.29
CA LEU A 156 14.49 11.25 6.08
C LEU A 156 14.21 11.85 7.45
N GLY A 157 14.48 11.10 8.51
CA GLY A 157 14.26 11.57 9.87
C GLY A 157 12.79 11.89 10.19
N GLY A 158 11.84 11.26 9.50
CA GLY A 158 10.40 11.46 9.66
C GLY A 158 9.82 12.60 8.81
N ILE A 159 10.64 13.32 8.05
CA ILE A 159 10.19 14.44 7.20
C ILE A 159 10.47 14.18 5.72
N THR A 160 9.65 14.76 4.86
CA THR A 160 9.81 14.64 3.40
C THR A 160 11.05 15.38 2.92
N ASN A 161 11.73 14.83 1.91
CA ASN A 161 12.94 15.39 1.32
C ASN A 161 12.75 15.96 -0.11
N GLY A 162 11.50 16.03 -0.60
CA GLY A 162 11.15 16.51 -1.94
C GLY A 162 11.23 15.46 -3.04
N MET A 163 11.71 14.24 -2.74
CA MET A 163 11.60 13.09 -3.63
C MET A 163 10.19 12.46 -3.52
N PRO A 164 9.77 11.60 -4.46
CA PRO A 164 8.53 10.85 -4.32
C PRO A 164 8.48 10.10 -2.99
N LEU A 165 7.41 10.28 -2.22
CA LEU A 165 7.17 9.47 -1.04
C LEU A 165 6.60 8.13 -1.51
N THR A 166 7.30 7.04 -1.25
CA THR A 166 6.93 5.71 -1.73
C THR A 166 6.81 4.71 -0.59
N PHE A 167 5.76 3.91 -0.63
CA PHE A 167 5.56 2.81 0.32
C PHE A 167 4.79 1.65 -0.31
N ARG A 168 4.91 0.47 0.29
CA ARG A 168 4.19 -0.75 -0.08
C ARG A 168 3.45 -1.32 1.12
N ALA A 169 2.22 -1.79 0.90
CA ALA A 169 1.40 -2.42 1.93
C ALA A 169 1.05 -3.87 1.54
N ALA A 170 1.32 -4.80 2.44
CA ALA A 170 1.05 -6.23 2.24
C ALA A 170 -0.33 -6.60 2.78
N PHE A 171 -1.11 -7.26 1.93
CA PHE A 171 -2.45 -7.77 2.24
C PHE A 171 -2.42 -9.29 2.32
N LYS A 172 -2.84 -9.83 3.46
CA LYS A 172 -2.99 -11.29 3.60
C LYS A 172 -4.14 -11.81 2.74
N PRO A 173 -4.11 -13.10 2.34
CA PRO A 173 -5.26 -13.76 1.74
C PRO A 173 -6.51 -13.68 2.62
N THR A 174 -7.68 -13.71 2.00
CA THR A 174 -8.96 -13.76 2.72
C THR A 174 -9.05 -15.09 3.49
N PRO A 175 -9.28 -15.08 4.81
CA PRO A 175 -9.32 -16.31 5.60
C PRO A 175 -10.60 -17.13 5.40
N SER A 176 -11.64 -16.51 4.86
CA SER A 176 -12.93 -17.16 4.57
C SER A 176 -12.84 -17.82 3.19
N ILE A 177 -12.51 -19.12 3.18
CA ILE A 177 -12.31 -19.92 1.98
C ILE A 177 -13.21 -21.19 2.00
N ALA A 178 -13.45 -21.76 0.83
CA ALA A 178 -14.26 -22.97 0.69
C ALA A 178 -13.48 -24.26 1.00
N LYS A 179 -12.16 -24.22 0.96
CA LYS A 179 -11.30 -25.34 1.38
C LYS A 179 -11.55 -25.70 2.84
N GLU A 180 -11.43 -26.98 3.16
CA GLU A 180 -11.44 -27.46 4.53
C GLU A 180 -10.24 -26.90 5.30
N GLN A 181 -10.53 -26.42 6.52
CA GLN A 181 -9.53 -25.86 7.42
C GLN A 181 -9.62 -26.53 8.77
N GLN A 182 -8.45 -26.76 9.39
CA GLN A 182 -8.40 -27.21 10.77
C GLN A 182 -8.87 -26.09 11.69
N SER A 183 -9.75 -26.41 12.60
CA SER A 183 -10.29 -25.50 13.60
C SER A 183 -10.52 -26.24 14.91
N VAL A 184 -11.16 -25.58 15.86
CA VAL A 184 -11.52 -26.16 17.15
C VAL A 184 -12.94 -25.76 17.52
N ASN A 185 -13.62 -26.67 18.18
CA ASN A 185 -14.87 -26.35 18.84
C ASN A 185 -14.57 -25.73 20.20
N LEU A 186 -14.96 -24.47 20.41
CA LEU A 186 -14.63 -23.73 21.62
C LEU A 186 -15.39 -24.23 22.87
N ASN A 187 -16.50 -24.92 22.68
CA ASN A 187 -17.27 -25.44 23.81
C ASN A 187 -16.69 -26.76 24.32
N THR A 188 -16.24 -27.63 23.41
CA THR A 188 -15.70 -28.95 23.74
C THR A 188 -14.19 -29.00 23.81
N LEU A 189 -13.51 -27.95 23.32
CA LEU A 189 -12.05 -27.86 23.18
C LEU A 189 -11.45 -29.01 22.37
N THR A 190 -12.19 -29.47 21.36
CA THR A 190 -11.77 -30.57 20.47
C THR A 190 -11.48 -30.07 19.06
N PRO A 191 -10.57 -30.72 18.30
CA PRO A 191 -10.37 -30.44 16.90
C PRO A 191 -11.65 -30.60 16.09
N GLU A 192 -11.89 -29.70 15.15
CA GLU A 192 -13.02 -29.69 14.25
C GLU A 192 -12.60 -29.24 12.85
N ILE A 193 -13.22 -29.79 11.80
CA ILE A 193 -13.01 -29.35 10.43
C ILE A 193 -14.00 -28.23 10.11
N LEU A 194 -13.47 -27.07 9.74
CA LEU A 194 -14.26 -25.90 9.33
C LEU A 194 -14.34 -25.85 7.81
N ARG A 195 -15.56 -25.75 7.28
CA ARG A 195 -15.84 -25.33 5.90
C ARG A 195 -16.71 -24.09 5.93
N VAL A 196 -16.19 -23.00 5.40
CA VAL A 196 -16.97 -21.76 5.30
C VAL A 196 -17.78 -21.79 4.02
N ARG A 197 -19.11 -21.73 4.15
CA ARG A 197 -20.04 -21.69 3.01
C ARG A 197 -20.35 -20.24 2.64
N GLY A 198 -20.49 -19.94 1.37
CA GLY A 198 -20.90 -18.62 0.88
C GLY A 198 -20.05 -18.12 -0.29
N ARG A 199 -20.27 -16.86 -0.66
CA ARG A 199 -19.48 -16.18 -1.68
C ARG A 199 -18.20 -15.66 -1.02
N HIS A 200 -17.06 -16.14 -1.49
CA HIS A 200 -15.74 -15.72 -1.03
C HIS A 200 -15.05 -14.85 -2.07
N ASP A 201 -14.25 -13.90 -1.61
CA ASP A 201 -13.42 -13.06 -2.44
C ASP A 201 -12.04 -13.74 -2.58
N PRO A 202 -11.67 -14.23 -3.78
CA PRO A 202 -10.40 -14.94 -3.97
C PRO A 202 -9.19 -14.03 -3.79
N CYS A 203 -9.36 -12.71 -3.98
CA CYS A 203 -8.32 -11.71 -3.77
C CYS A 203 -8.94 -10.34 -3.51
N ILE A 204 -8.55 -9.69 -2.42
CA ILE A 204 -9.05 -8.36 -2.06
C ILE A 204 -8.13 -7.23 -2.55
N VAL A 205 -6.92 -7.53 -3.01
CA VAL A 205 -5.89 -6.55 -3.35
C VAL A 205 -6.36 -5.51 -4.38
N PRO A 206 -7.07 -5.88 -5.48
CA PRO A 206 -7.56 -4.90 -6.43
C PRO A 206 -8.52 -3.86 -5.81
N ARG A 207 -9.25 -4.25 -4.78
CA ARG A 207 -10.16 -3.33 -4.05
C ARG A 207 -9.45 -2.55 -2.94
N ALA A 208 -8.27 -2.98 -2.56
CA ALA A 208 -7.47 -2.30 -1.54
C ALA A 208 -6.73 -1.08 -2.10
N VAL A 209 -6.48 -1.02 -3.41
CA VAL A 209 -5.76 0.07 -4.07
C VAL A 209 -6.36 1.44 -3.73
N PRO A 210 -7.67 1.71 -3.93
CA PRO A 210 -8.25 3.00 -3.55
C PRO A 210 -8.25 3.26 -2.04
N CYS A 211 -8.23 2.21 -1.21
CA CYS A 211 -8.13 2.38 0.25
C CYS A 211 -6.74 2.87 0.65
N ILE A 212 -5.70 2.39 -0.01
CA ILE A 212 -4.30 2.82 0.21
C ILE A 212 -4.11 4.27 -0.26
N GLU A 213 -4.63 4.63 -1.43
CA GLU A 213 -4.62 6.04 -1.90
C GLU A 213 -5.32 6.97 -0.90
N ALA A 214 -6.49 6.56 -0.43
CA ALA A 214 -7.25 7.33 0.55
C ALA A 214 -6.47 7.51 1.85
N ALA A 215 -5.83 6.45 2.36
CA ALA A 215 -5.02 6.51 3.57
C ALA A 215 -3.82 7.46 3.42
N ALA A 216 -3.09 7.36 2.29
CA ALA A 216 -1.99 8.25 1.98
C ALA A 216 -2.44 9.72 1.87
N ALA A 217 -3.54 9.96 1.15
CA ALA A 217 -4.09 11.31 0.96
C ALA A 217 -4.51 11.96 2.27
N ILE A 218 -5.16 11.21 3.17
CA ILE A 218 -5.57 11.71 4.49
C ILE A 218 -4.32 12.04 5.32
N ALA A 219 -3.34 11.14 5.41
CA ALA A 219 -2.13 11.35 6.20
C ALA A 219 -1.33 12.58 5.72
N VAL A 220 -1.18 12.72 4.41
CA VAL A 220 -0.45 13.84 3.80
C VAL A 220 -1.20 15.15 4.00
N TYR A 221 -2.52 15.16 3.77
CA TYR A 221 -3.31 16.38 3.92
C TYR A 221 -3.37 16.86 5.39
N ASP A 222 -3.51 15.92 6.34
CA ASP A 222 -3.43 16.22 7.78
C ASP A 222 -2.08 16.81 8.17
N ALA A 223 -0.98 16.26 7.66
CA ALA A 223 0.36 16.78 7.90
C ALA A 223 0.53 18.21 7.35
N LEU A 224 0.00 18.51 6.15
CA LEU A 224 0.02 19.85 5.56
C LEU A 224 -0.77 20.87 6.41
N LEU A 225 -1.92 20.50 6.95
CA LEU A 225 -2.71 21.35 7.83
C LEU A 225 -1.99 21.64 9.15
N GLY A 226 -1.21 20.70 9.64
CA GLY A 226 -0.43 20.86 10.88
C GLY A 226 0.81 21.78 10.76
N GLN A 227 1.20 22.14 9.54
CA GLN A 227 2.33 23.08 9.28
C GLN A 227 1.87 24.53 9.04
N SER A 228 0.58 24.78 8.95
CA SER A 228 -0.02 26.11 8.67
C SER A 228 -0.22 26.95 9.92
#